data_1736f4000c3ca63934873414658771aa
#
_entry.id   1736f4000c3ca63934873414658771aa
#
_cell.length_a   1.000
_cell.length_b   1.000
_cell.length_c   1.000
_cell.angle_alpha   90.00
_cell.angle_beta   90.00
_cell.angle_gamma   90.00
#
_symmetry.space_group_name_H-M   'P 1'
#
loop_
_entity.id
_entity.type
_entity.pdbx_description
1 polymer ?
#
loop_
_entity_poly.entity_id
_entity_poly.type
_entity_poly.pdbx_seq_one_letter_code
_entity_poly.pdbx_strand_id
1 'polypeptide(L)'
;MFKVEGLYKTFEAHSANEVHAINGVDLVINDGDFITVIGSNGAGKSTLLNLLSGSVIADSGKIYLDDLDVTKMPEYKRAKYVGRVFQDPRVGTCPDLSIIENMSLAKRRGKIRTLRLGMSKGEKEEYINDLKTLNLGLENRLKSKAGLLSGGQRQALTLLMATLVKPKLLLLDEHTAALDPGTAAVVLSKTEEIINKHNLTAFMVTHNMRDALKYGNRLIMMCDGKIIFDVEGEEKKKLEVKDLLEKFNTAGGIVPDSMMLG
;
A
#
# COMPACT_ATOMS: atom_id res chain seq x y z
N MET A 1 -10.65 9.93 7.03
CA MET A 1 -9.82 10.88 6.24
C MET A 1 -8.40 10.93 6.80
N PHE A 2 -7.37 10.92 5.96
CA PHE A 2 -5.98 11.25 6.34
C PHE A 2 -5.63 12.65 5.84
N LYS A 3 -4.94 13.44 6.65
CA LYS A 3 -4.46 14.77 6.28
C LYS A 3 -2.99 14.90 6.64
N VAL A 4 -2.21 15.39 5.69
CA VAL A 4 -0.77 15.65 5.81
C VAL A 4 -0.56 17.14 5.59
N GLU A 5 0.17 17.79 6.50
CA GLU A 5 0.41 19.23 6.46
C GLU A 5 1.90 19.53 6.60
N GLY A 6 2.45 20.17 5.55
CA GLY A 6 3.82 20.66 5.51
C GLY A 6 4.85 19.62 5.91
N LEU A 7 4.76 18.38 5.37
CA LEU A 7 5.58 17.27 5.81
C LEU A 7 7.00 17.36 5.25
N TYR A 8 8.00 17.17 6.10
CA TYR A 8 9.41 17.11 5.73
C TYR A 8 10.08 15.87 6.30
N LYS A 9 10.99 15.29 5.51
CA LYS A 9 11.86 14.19 5.95
C LYS A 9 13.20 14.24 5.23
N THR A 10 14.27 14.31 6.02
CA THR A 10 15.65 14.23 5.57
C THR A 10 16.30 12.99 6.19
N PHE A 11 17.02 12.24 5.41
CA PHE A 11 17.88 11.14 5.88
C PHE A 11 19.32 11.59 5.90
N GLU A 12 20.09 11.06 6.85
CA GLU A 12 21.53 11.36 7.03
C GLU A 12 21.84 12.86 7.06
N ALA A 13 20.97 13.63 7.75
CA ALA A 13 21.13 15.08 7.89
C ALA A 13 22.54 15.45 8.38
N HIS A 14 23.07 16.51 7.80
CA HIS A 14 24.43 17.04 8.08
C HIS A 14 25.58 16.10 7.67
N SER A 15 25.34 15.12 6.81
CA SER A 15 26.35 14.24 6.23
C SER A 15 26.54 14.51 4.73
N ALA A 16 27.60 13.92 4.14
CA ALA A 16 27.81 13.99 2.69
C ALA A 16 26.72 13.23 1.88
N ASN A 17 25.95 12.36 2.54
CA ASN A 17 24.89 11.55 1.95
C ASN A 17 23.49 12.08 2.35
N GLU A 18 23.38 13.35 2.68
CA GLU A 18 22.09 13.95 3.03
C GLU A 18 21.08 13.86 1.88
N VAL A 19 19.88 13.34 2.18
CA VAL A 19 18.80 13.18 1.21
C VAL A 19 17.51 13.81 1.75
N HIS A 20 17.02 14.86 1.10
CA HIS A 20 15.72 15.46 1.36
C HIS A 20 14.62 14.62 0.70
N ALA A 21 14.19 13.56 1.37
CA ALA A 21 13.28 12.57 0.80
C ALA A 21 11.83 13.05 0.71
N ILE A 22 11.40 13.95 1.61
CA ILE A 22 10.09 14.65 1.56
C ILE A 22 10.34 16.13 1.85
N ASN A 23 9.74 16.99 1.02
CA ASN A 23 10.06 18.41 0.98
C ASN A 23 8.80 19.28 0.91
N GLY A 24 8.10 19.41 2.05
CA GLY A 24 6.91 20.24 2.17
C GLY A 24 5.68 19.63 1.49
N VAL A 25 5.36 18.35 1.78
CA VAL A 25 4.19 17.68 1.20
C VAL A 25 2.95 18.02 2.01
N ASP A 26 1.94 18.54 1.30
CA ASP A 26 0.56 18.67 1.75
C ASP A 26 -0.30 17.67 0.98
N LEU A 27 -1.15 16.90 1.67
CA LEU A 27 -2.01 15.90 1.05
C LEU A 27 -3.24 15.62 1.91
N VAL A 28 -4.40 15.61 1.27
CA VAL A 28 -5.65 15.11 1.88
C VAL A 28 -6.06 13.83 1.16
N ILE A 29 -6.28 12.76 1.93
CA ILE A 29 -6.79 11.48 1.45
C ILE A 29 -8.19 11.33 2.04
N ASN A 30 -9.21 11.42 1.20
CA ASN A 30 -10.60 11.28 1.63
C ASN A 30 -10.98 9.81 1.82
N ASP A 31 -12.01 9.56 2.60
CA ASP A 31 -12.54 8.20 2.75
C ASP A 31 -13.11 7.72 1.40
N GLY A 32 -12.68 6.55 0.97
CA GLY A 32 -13.03 5.96 -0.33
C GLY A 32 -12.10 6.35 -1.49
N ASP A 33 -11.11 7.25 -1.28
CA ASP A 33 -10.09 7.50 -2.30
C ASP A 33 -9.28 6.22 -2.57
N PHE A 34 -9.14 5.86 -3.84
CA PHE A 34 -8.14 4.92 -4.30
C PHE A 34 -7.11 5.69 -5.12
N ILE A 35 -6.03 6.09 -4.47
CA ILE A 35 -4.97 6.93 -5.03
C ILE A 35 -3.87 6.04 -5.60
N THR A 36 -3.49 6.29 -6.85
CA THR A 36 -2.28 5.73 -7.45
C THR A 36 -1.17 6.78 -7.42
N VAL A 37 0.05 6.36 -7.06
CA VAL A 37 1.21 7.23 -6.90
C VAL A 37 2.34 6.76 -7.77
N ILE A 38 2.80 7.66 -8.65
CA ILE A 38 3.95 7.43 -9.52
C ILE A 38 5.05 8.48 -9.26
N GLY A 39 6.24 8.19 -9.73
CA GLY A 39 7.39 9.07 -9.60
C GLY A 39 8.68 8.30 -9.86
N SER A 40 9.75 9.01 -10.19
CA SER A 40 11.08 8.41 -10.39
C SER A 40 11.60 7.70 -9.13
N ASN A 41 12.66 6.92 -9.29
CA ASN A 41 13.39 6.39 -8.14
C ASN A 41 13.96 7.57 -7.34
N GLY A 42 13.81 7.51 -6.01
CA GLY A 42 14.21 8.64 -5.15
C GLY A 42 13.19 9.78 -5.03
N ALA A 43 12.07 9.76 -5.77
CA ALA A 43 11.02 10.81 -5.70
C ALA A 43 10.32 10.95 -4.33
N GLY A 44 10.59 10.05 -3.37
CA GLY A 44 10.00 10.11 -2.02
C GLY A 44 8.76 9.23 -1.82
N LYS A 45 8.31 8.47 -2.82
CA LYS A 45 7.08 7.63 -2.75
C LYS A 45 7.06 6.68 -1.55
N SER A 46 8.07 5.82 -1.44
CA SER A 46 8.17 4.86 -0.32
C SER A 46 8.40 5.57 1.01
N THR A 47 9.07 6.72 1.01
CA THR A 47 9.23 7.55 2.22
C THR A 47 7.88 8.11 2.68
N LEU A 48 7.07 8.64 1.78
CA LEU A 48 5.72 9.11 2.10
C LEU A 48 4.86 7.97 2.65
N LEU A 49 4.91 6.79 2.01
CA LEU A 49 4.21 5.60 2.49
C LEU A 49 4.69 5.18 3.88
N ASN A 50 5.99 5.22 4.16
CA ASN A 50 6.58 4.92 5.46
C ASN A 50 6.17 5.95 6.55
N LEU A 51 6.05 7.22 6.18
CA LEU A 51 5.55 8.28 7.06
C LEU A 51 4.06 8.06 7.37
N LEU A 52 3.25 7.69 6.39
CA LEU A 52 1.82 7.37 6.58
C LEU A 52 1.63 6.12 7.45
N SER A 53 2.48 5.10 7.32
CA SER A 53 2.42 3.89 8.15
C SER A 53 2.98 4.09 9.57
N GLY A 54 3.83 5.12 9.78
CA GLY A 54 4.53 5.36 11.05
C GLY A 54 5.79 4.52 11.26
N SER A 55 6.29 3.84 10.23
CA SER A 55 7.59 3.16 10.27
C SER A 55 8.75 4.15 10.19
N VAL A 56 8.49 5.35 9.66
CA VAL A 56 9.38 6.50 9.70
C VAL A 56 8.64 7.66 10.37
N ILE A 57 9.35 8.46 11.17
CA ILE A 57 8.82 9.67 11.80
C ILE A 57 9.30 10.89 11.01
N ALA A 58 8.38 11.84 10.78
CA ALA A 58 8.67 13.10 10.10
C ALA A 58 9.59 13.99 10.95
N ASP A 59 10.41 14.79 10.29
CA ASP A 59 11.25 15.79 10.95
C ASP A 59 10.42 17.04 11.31
N SER A 60 9.49 17.43 10.42
CA SER A 60 8.51 18.49 10.69
C SER A 60 7.22 18.25 9.90
N GLY A 61 6.21 19.05 10.18
CA GLY A 61 4.86 18.89 9.65
C GLY A 61 3.98 18.00 10.52
N LYS A 62 2.79 17.68 10.03
CA LYS A 62 1.76 16.97 10.78
C LYS A 62 1.08 15.90 9.92
N ILE A 63 0.68 14.81 10.57
CA ILE A 63 -0.16 13.76 9.97
C ILE A 63 -1.35 13.54 10.90
N TYR A 64 -2.55 13.70 10.36
CA TYR A 64 -3.79 13.48 11.08
C TYR A 64 -4.56 12.30 10.49
N LEU A 65 -5.20 11.54 11.35
CA LEU A 65 -6.24 10.56 11.02
C LEU A 65 -7.55 11.01 11.63
N ASP A 66 -8.45 11.48 10.82
CA ASP A 66 -9.61 12.25 11.24
C ASP A 66 -9.12 13.43 12.13
N ASP A 67 -9.57 13.52 13.38
CA ASP A 67 -9.12 14.55 14.33
C ASP A 67 -7.91 14.14 15.19
N LEU A 68 -7.37 12.93 14.97
CA LEU A 68 -6.29 12.39 15.78
C LEU A 68 -4.92 12.72 15.17
N ASP A 69 -4.09 13.49 15.88
CA ASP A 69 -2.67 13.68 15.51
C ASP A 69 -1.91 12.35 15.68
N VAL A 70 -1.50 11.77 14.56
CA VAL A 70 -0.75 10.52 14.52
C VAL A 70 0.72 10.74 14.15
N THR A 71 1.19 11.97 14.05
CA THR A 71 2.53 12.34 13.57
C THR A 71 3.64 11.53 14.24
N LYS A 72 3.61 11.45 15.57
CA LYS A 72 4.61 10.73 16.38
C LYS A 72 4.13 9.34 16.83
N MET A 73 2.98 8.86 16.31
CA MET A 73 2.46 7.56 16.66
C MET A 73 3.30 6.46 15.99
N PRO A 74 3.93 5.55 16.76
CA PRO A 74 4.76 4.50 16.18
C PRO A 74 3.92 3.48 15.38
N GLU A 75 4.57 2.79 14.44
CA GLU A 75 3.95 1.85 13.51
C GLU A 75 3.02 0.83 14.18
N TYR A 76 3.47 0.20 15.28
CA TYR A 76 2.67 -0.83 15.96
C TYR A 76 1.32 -0.32 16.52
N LYS A 77 1.24 0.97 16.89
CA LYS A 77 -0.02 1.62 17.30
C LYS A 77 -0.84 2.03 16.09
N ARG A 78 -0.17 2.56 15.04
CA ARG A 78 -0.81 3.00 13.80
C ARG A 78 -1.35 1.81 12.99
N ALA A 79 -0.75 0.61 13.12
CA ALA A 79 -1.22 -0.63 12.51
C ALA A 79 -2.68 -0.99 12.85
N LYS A 80 -3.28 -0.41 13.90
CA LYS A 80 -4.71 -0.53 14.16
C LYS A 80 -5.57 0.09 13.05
N TYR A 81 -5.06 1.14 12.42
CA TYR A 81 -5.78 1.96 11.44
C TYR A 81 -5.30 1.73 10.01
N VAL A 82 -4.02 1.38 9.84
CA VAL A 82 -3.34 1.25 8.55
C VAL A 82 -3.07 -0.21 8.25
N GLY A 83 -3.54 -0.68 7.09
CA GLY A 83 -3.12 -1.94 6.50
C GLY A 83 -1.96 -1.70 5.54
N ARG A 84 -1.01 -2.64 5.44
CA ARG A 84 0.11 -2.51 4.49
C ARG A 84 0.35 -3.82 3.76
N VAL A 85 0.57 -3.71 2.45
CA VAL A 85 1.07 -4.78 1.58
C VAL A 85 2.42 -4.32 1.04
N PHE A 86 3.43 -5.16 1.21
CA PHE A 86 4.81 -4.85 0.86
C PHE A 86 5.15 -5.30 -0.56
N GLN A 87 6.21 -4.74 -1.12
CA GLN A 87 6.75 -5.11 -2.42
C GLN A 87 7.21 -6.58 -2.43
N ASP A 88 7.93 -7.02 -1.40
CA ASP A 88 8.31 -8.42 -1.23
C ASP A 88 7.20 -9.20 -0.53
N PRO A 89 6.57 -10.19 -1.20
CA PRO A 89 5.50 -10.99 -0.62
C PRO A 89 5.91 -11.74 0.65
N ARG A 90 7.22 -11.95 0.87
CA ARG A 90 7.75 -12.66 2.04
C ARG A 90 7.62 -11.86 3.32
N VAL A 91 7.66 -10.54 3.25
CA VAL A 91 7.60 -9.66 4.42
C VAL A 91 6.21 -9.67 5.07
N GLY A 92 5.16 -9.84 4.29
CA GLY A 92 3.77 -9.80 4.77
C GLY A 92 3.29 -11.07 5.46
N THR A 93 4.08 -12.17 5.50
CA THR A 93 3.68 -13.46 6.07
C THR A 93 4.75 -14.05 6.97
N CYS A 94 4.32 -14.88 7.94
CA CYS A 94 5.21 -15.75 8.69
C CYS A 94 5.37 -17.07 7.91
N PRO A 95 6.51 -17.34 7.23
CA PRO A 95 6.64 -18.45 6.29
C PRO A 95 6.48 -19.83 6.93
N ASP A 96 6.89 -19.98 8.19
CA ASP A 96 6.79 -21.24 8.95
C ASP A 96 5.42 -21.53 9.52
N LEU A 97 4.55 -20.53 9.60
CA LEU A 97 3.18 -20.69 10.01
C LEU A 97 2.30 -21.12 8.82
N SER A 98 1.23 -21.86 9.13
CA SER A 98 0.21 -22.21 8.13
C SER A 98 -0.59 -20.97 7.67
N ILE A 99 -1.30 -21.11 6.56
CA ILE A 99 -2.18 -20.06 6.03
C ILE A 99 -3.16 -19.60 7.12
N ILE A 100 -3.81 -20.54 7.78
CA ILE A 100 -4.83 -20.23 8.78
C ILE A 100 -4.25 -19.54 10.03
N GLU A 101 -3.03 -19.87 10.43
CA GLU A 101 -2.33 -19.22 11.55
C GLU A 101 -1.95 -17.77 11.17
N ASN A 102 -1.45 -17.55 9.95
CA ASN A 102 -1.18 -16.21 9.43
C ASN A 102 -2.46 -15.35 9.44
N MET A 103 -3.58 -15.86 8.93
CA MET A 103 -4.87 -15.16 8.96
C MET A 103 -5.35 -14.88 10.37
N SER A 104 -5.19 -15.84 11.28
CA SER A 104 -5.55 -15.68 12.69
C SER A 104 -4.75 -14.57 13.38
N LEU A 105 -3.46 -14.44 13.09
CA LEU A 105 -2.64 -13.31 13.56
C LEU A 105 -3.12 -11.97 12.99
N ALA A 106 -3.40 -11.93 11.70
CA ALA A 106 -3.87 -10.72 11.02
C ALA A 106 -5.24 -10.24 11.56
N LYS A 107 -6.18 -11.15 11.82
CA LYS A 107 -7.50 -10.84 12.39
C LYS A 107 -7.43 -10.23 13.80
N ARG A 108 -6.29 -10.38 14.48
CA ARG A 108 -6.03 -9.80 15.81
C ARG A 108 -5.34 -8.46 15.77
N ARG A 109 -5.10 -7.90 14.62
CA ARG A 109 -4.52 -6.57 14.46
C ARG A 109 -5.32 -5.52 15.27
N GLY A 110 -4.62 -4.75 16.10
CA GLY A 110 -5.21 -3.71 16.93
C GLY A 110 -6.04 -4.19 18.13
N LYS A 111 -6.11 -5.50 18.37
CA LYS A 111 -6.82 -6.06 19.53
C LYS A 111 -5.87 -6.35 20.69
N ILE A 112 -6.39 -6.28 21.92
CA ILE A 112 -5.65 -6.69 23.12
C ILE A 112 -5.40 -8.18 23.04
N ARG A 113 -4.15 -8.60 23.24
CA ARG A 113 -3.76 -10.01 23.28
C ARG A 113 -4.18 -10.61 24.63
N THR A 114 -4.95 -11.69 24.56
CA THR A 114 -5.39 -12.46 25.72
C THR A 114 -4.97 -13.92 25.56
N LEU A 115 -4.95 -14.69 26.65
CA LEU A 115 -4.68 -16.14 26.65
C LEU A 115 -5.84 -16.97 26.07
N ARG A 116 -6.61 -16.44 25.12
CA ARG A 116 -7.66 -17.17 24.41
C ARG A 116 -7.07 -18.14 23.40
N LEU A 117 -7.78 -19.27 23.20
CA LEU A 117 -7.50 -20.22 22.11
C LEU A 117 -7.38 -19.48 20.78
N GLY A 118 -6.39 -19.86 20.01
CA GLY A 118 -5.97 -19.15 18.81
C GLY A 118 -7.07 -18.93 17.77
N MET A 119 -8.11 -19.79 17.73
CA MET A 119 -9.15 -19.73 16.69
C MET A 119 -10.41 -20.48 17.15
N SER A 120 -11.58 -19.92 16.88
CA SER A 120 -12.88 -20.59 17.05
C SER A 120 -13.27 -21.37 15.78
N LYS A 121 -14.28 -22.28 15.89
CA LYS A 121 -14.82 -22.98 14.71
C LYS A 121 -15.42 -22.02 13.68
N GLY A 122 -16.13 -20.99 14.11
CA GLY A 122 -16.73 -19.99 13.23
C GLY A 122 -15.68 -19.15 12.48
N GLU A 123 -14.58 -18.77 13.14
CA GLU A 123 -13.47 -18.05 12.48
C GLU A 123 -12.83 -18.86 11.35
N LYS A 124 -12.76 -20.20 11.50
CA LYS A 124 -12.23 -21.07 10.44
C LYS A 124 -13.10 -21.03 9.18
N GLU A 125 -14.41 -21.03 9.33
CA GLU A 125 -15.36 -20.96 8.21
C GLU A 125 -15.30 -19.60 7.52
N GLU A 126 -15.19 -18.50 8.29
CA GLU A 126 -14.95 -17.16 7.74
C GLU A 126 -13.69 -17.16 6.87
N TYR A 127 -12.56 -17.67 7.37
CA TYR A 127 -11.30 -17.70 6.61
C TYR A 127 -11.39 -18.52 5.32
N ILE A 128 -12.12 -19.64 5.35
CA ILE A 128 -12.37 -20.43 4.13
C ILE A 128 -13.13 -19.58 3.10
N ASN A 129 -14.16 -18.87 3.54
CA ASN A 129 -14.97 -18.05 2.63
C ASN A 129 -14.17 -16.85 2.10
N ASP A 130 -13.36 -16.21 2.94
CA ASP A 130 -12.47 -15.13 2.53
C ASP A 130 -11.45 -15.63 1.50
N LEU A 131 -10.81 -16.77 1.74
CA LEU A 131 -9.83 -17.36 0.81
C LEU A 131 -10.44 -17.75 -0.53
N LYS A 132 -11.69 -18.25 -0.56
CA LYS A 132 -12.40 -18.55 -1.79
C LYS A 132 -12.53 -17.33 -2.72
N THR A 133 -12.64 -16.12 -2.16
CA THR A 133 -12.74 -14.88 -2.96
C THR A 133 -11.51 -14.63 -3.82
N LEU A 134 -10.36 -15.18 -3.41
CA LEU A 134 -9.11 -15.04 -4.16
C LEU A 134 -9.08 -15.92 -5.44
N ASN A 135 -9.87 -17.01 -5.50
CA ASN A 135 -9.88 -17.98 -6.60
C ASN A 135 -8.50 -18.62 -6.88
N LEU A 136 -7.70 -18.87 -5.82
CA LEU A 136 -6.33 -19.41 -5.90
C LEU A 136 -6.19 -20.79 -5.26
N GLY A 137 -7.30 -21.42 -4.85
CA GLY A 137 -7.33 -22.75 -4.23
C GLY A 137 -6.75 -22.78 -2.80
N LEU A 138 -6.53 -21.63 -2.17
CA LEU A 138 -5.93 -21.53 -0.84
C LEU A 138 -6.86 -22.04 0.26
N GLU A 139 -8.17 -21.98 0.05
CA GLU A 139 -9.21 -22.51 0.95
C GLU A 139 -9.06 -24.02 1.19
N ASN A 140 -8.44 -24.76 0.25
CA ASN A 140 -8.17 -26.18 0.37
C ASN A 140 -6.82 -26.50 1.04
N ARG A 141 -6.00 -25.47 1.30
CA ARG A 141 -4.62 -25.59 1.77
C ARG A 141 -4.36 -24.90 3.13
N LEU A 142 -5.38 -24.78 3.97
CA LEU A 142 -5.33 -24.00 5.23
C LEU A 142 -4.15 -24.38 6.14
N LYS A 143 -3.78 -25.65 6.17
CA LYS A 143 -2.68 -26.18 7.01
C LYS A 143 -1.31 -26.12 6.31
N SER A 144 -1.24 -25.74 5.05
CA SER A 144 0.03 -25.57 4.33
C SER A 144 0.77 -24.37 4.89
N LYS A 145 2.10 -24.49 5.06
CA LYS A 145 2.96 -23.37 5.44
C LYS A 145 2.89 -22.27 4.38
N ALA A 146 2.82 -21.01 4.81
CA ALA A 146 2.81 -19.85 3.89
C ALA A 146 4.09 -19.78 3.05
N GLY A 147 5.22 -20.31 3.57
CA GLY A 147 6.48 -20.43 2.86
C GLY A 147 6.43 -21.27 1.57
N LEU A 148 5.44 -22.17 1.44
CA LEU A 148 5.25 -23.05 0.27
C LEU A 148 4.34 -22.46 -0.81
N LEU A 149 3.86 -21.24 -0.63
CA LEU A 149 3.04 -20.54 -1.60
C LEU A 149 3.90 -19.91 -2.70
N SER A 150 3.37 -19.84 -3.93
CA SER A 150 3.97 -19.01 -4.98
C SER A 150 3.98 -17.54 -4.59
N GLY A 151 4.79 -16.71 -5.26
CA GLY A 151 4.84 -15.27 -5.01
C GLY A 151 3.46 -14.62 -5.09
N GLY A 152 2.71 -14.89 -6.16
CA GLY A 152 1.36 -14.34 -6.35
C GLY A 152 0.34 -14.85 -5.32
N GLN A 153 0.37 -16.15 -4.99
CA GLN A 153 -0.50 -16.69 -3.93
C GLN A 153 -0.21 -16.04 -2.59
N ARG A 154 1.07 -15.83 -2.26
CA ARG A 154 1.49 -15.19 -1.02
C ARG A 154 1.11 -13.71 -1.00
N GLN A 155 1.24 -13.02 -2.13
CA GLN A 155 0.84 -11.62 -2.25
C GLN A 155 -0.68 -11.44 -2.10
N ALA A 156 -1.47 -12.28 -2.76
CA ALA A 156 -2.92 -12.27 -2.59
C ALA A 156 -3.34 -12.59 -1.15
N LEU A 157 -2.66 -13.55 -0.49
CA LEU A 157 -2.89 -13.83 0.92
C LEU A 157 -2.56 -12.61 1.80
N THR A 158 -1.43 -11.93 1.55
CA THR A 158 -1.02 -10.72 2.28
C THR A 158 -2.05 -9.60 2.12
N LEU A 159 -2.55 -9.39 0.90
CA LEU A 159 -3.61 -8.42 0.62
C LEU A 159 -4.89 -8.74 1.41
N LEU A 160 -5.33 -9.99 1.37
CA LEU A 160 -6.49 -10.44 2.15
C LEU A 160 -6.26 -10.21 3.65
N MET A 161 -5.10 -10.59 4.18
CA MET A 161 -4.74 -10.39 5.59
C MET A 161 -4.74 -8.91 6.00
N ALA A 162 -4.25 -8.02 5.12
CA ALA A 162 -4.25 -6.58 5.37
C ALA A 162 -5.66 -5.99 5.47
N THR A 163 -6.66 -6.66 4.91
CA THR A 163 -8.06 -6.21 4.82
C THR A 163 -9.03 -6.99 5.73
N LEU A 164 -8.63 -8.11 6.35
CA LEU A 164 -9.45 -8.88 7.31
C LEU A 164 -10.02 -8.03 8.47
N VAL A 165 -9.27 -7.05 8.90
CA VAL A 165 -9.76 -5.98 9.76
C VAL A 165 -9.75 -4.73 8.91
N LYS A 166 -10.93 -4.19 8.57
CA LYS A 166 -11.07 -3.03 7.69
C LYS A 166 -10.14 -1.89 8.13
N PRO A 167 -9.10 -1.56 7.36
CA PRO A 167 -8.23 -0.44 7.68
C PRO A 167 -8.91 0.89 7.34
N LYS A 168 -8.46 1.98 7.96
CA LYS A 168 -8.79 3.34 7.55
C LYS A 168 -8.01 3.76 6.30
N LEU A 169 -6.82 3.18 6.11
CA LEU A 169 -5.98 3.37 4.93
C LEU A 169 -5.24 2.07 4.60
N LEU A 170 -5.36 1.60 3.38
CA LEU A 170 -4.60 0.48 2.83
C LEU A 170 -3.42 1.02 2.02
N LEU A 171 -2.21 0.72 2.45
CA LEU A 171 -0.97 1.08 1.76
C LEU A 171 -0.48 -0.10 0.92
N LEU A 172 -0.26 0.14 -0.37
CA LEU A 172 0.19 -0.85 -1.34
C LEU A 172 1.52 -0.36 -1.93
N ASP A 173 2.62 -1.00 -1.54
CA ASP A 173 3.98 -0.59 -1.87
C ASP A 173 4.51 -1.44 -3.02
N GLU A 174 4.34 -1.01 -4.27
CA GLU A 174 4.79 -1.72 -5.48
C GLU A 174 4.50 -3.23 -5.44
N HIS A 175 3.35 -3.60 -4.89
CA HIS A 175 3.01 -4.96 -4.43
C HIS A 175 2.91 -6.02 -5.54
N THR A 176 3.13 -5.65 -6.79
CA THR A 176 3.15 -6.55 -7.94
C THR A 176 4.51 -6.58 -8.67
N ALA A 177 5.46 -5.73 -8.28
CA ALA A 177 6.73 -5.56 -8.98
C ALA A 177 7.62 -6.83 -8.99
N ALA A 178 7.48 -7.67 -7.96
CA ALA A 178 8.26 -8.93 -7.84
C ALA A 178 7.56 -10.13 -8.51
N LEU A 179 6.45 -9.94 -9.23
CA LEU A 179 5.65 -10.99 -9.86
C LEU A 179 5.82 -10.99 -11.38
N ASP A 180 5.61 -12.15 -12.00
CA ASP A 180 5.48 -12.22 -13.45
C ASP A 180 4.24 -11.45 -13.94
N PRO A 181 4.22 -10.94 -15.19
CA PRO A 181 3.14 -10.06 -15.67
C PRO A 181 1.74 -10.67 -15.57
N GLY A 182 1.60 -11.96 -15.82
CA GLY A 182 0.30 -12.64 -15.72
C GLY A 182 -0.22 -12.71 -14.30
N THR A 183 0.65 -13.07 -13.35
CA THR A 183 0.32 -13.10 -11.91
C THR A 183 0.08 -11.69 -11.38
N ALA A 184 0.87 -10.70 -11.81
CA ALA A 184 0.69 -9.30 -11.42
C ALA A 184 -0.72 -8.79 -11.80
N ALA A 185 -1.17 -9.06 -13.03
CA ALA A 185 -2.50 -8.68 -13.50
C ALA A 185 -3.62 -9.29 -12.65
N VAL A 186 -3.48 -10.56 -12.25
CA VAL A 186 -4.45 -11.24 -11.37
C VAL A 186 -4.48 -10.58 -9.98
N VAL A 187 -3.30 -10.30 -9.40
CA VAL A 187 -3.21 -9.64 -8.08
C VAL A 187 -3.80 -8.23 -8.11
N LEU A 188 -3.50 -7.43 -9.15
CA LEU A 188 -4.06 -6.09 -9.31
C LEU A 188 -5.59 -6.12 -9.46
N SER A 189 -6.13 -7.04 -10.27
CA SER A 189 -7.59 -7.22 -10.39
C SER A 189 -8.23 -7.57 -9.05
N LYS A 190 -7.61 -8.45 -8.26
CA LYS A 190 -8.09 -8.80 -6.91
C LYS A 190 -7.96 -7.63 -5.93
N THR A 191 -6.91 -6.82 -6.07
CA THR A 191 -6.73 -5.59 -5.28
C THR A 191 -7.91 -4.64 -5.51
N GLU A 192 -8.24 -4.36 -6.76
CA GLU A 192 -9.36 -3.51 -7.13
C GLU A 192 -10.70 -4.07 -6.64
N GLU A 193 -10.94 -5.37 -6.83
CA GLU A 193 -12.16 -6.05 -6.36
C GLU A 193 -12.35 -5.89 -4.85
N ILE A 194 -11.29 -6.12 -4.05
CA ILE A 194 -11.33 -6.00 -2.59
C ILE A 194 -11.55 -4.54 -2.15
N ILE A 195 -10.84 -3.59 -2.77
CA ILE A 195 -10.98 -2.16 -2.47
C ILE A 195 -12.42 -1.71 -2.72
N ASN A 196 -12.97 -2.02 -3.90
CA ASN A 196 -14.32 -1.62 -4.29
C ASN A 196 -15.39 -2.31 -3.43
N LYS A 197 -15.28 -3.63 -3.21
CA LYS A 197 -16.24 -4.41 -2.42
C LYS A 197 -16.38 -3.89 -1.00
N HIS A 198 -15.30 -3.47 -0.39
CA HIS A 198 -15.28 -3.01 1.01
C HIS A 198 -15.25 -1.50 1.16
N ASN A 199 -15.31 -0.76 0.04
CA ASN A 199 -15.16 0.70 0.00
C ASN A 199 -13.95 1.14 0.87
N LEU A 200 -12.77 0.66 0.50
CA LEU A 200 -11.54 0.95 1.22
C LEU A 200 -10.91 2.23 0.68
N THR A 201 -10.31 3.01 1.57
CA THR A 201 -9.37 4.05 1.18
C THR A 201 -8.01 3.41 0.94
N ALA A 202 -7.42 3.61 -0.24
CA ALA A 202 -6.18 2.97 -0.63
C ALA A 202 -5.18 3.95 -1.24
N PHE A 203 -3.89 3.70 -0.96
CA PHE A 203 -2.76 4.46 -1.48
C PHE A 203 -1.76 3.48 -2.10
N MET A 204 -1.73 3.42 -3.42
CA MET A 204 -0.95 2.44 -4.18
C MET A 204 0.22 3.11 -4.89
N VAL A 205 1.43 2.77 -4.46
CA VAL A 205 2.66 3.14 -5.17
C VAL A 205 2.90 2.14 -6.29
N THR A 206 3.14 2.64 -7.48
CA THR A 206 3.52 1.83 -8.66
C THR A 206 4.55 2.58 -9.52
N HIS A 207 5.39 1.82 -10.22
CA HIS A 207 6.26 2.36 -11.26
C HIS A 207 5.65 2.23 -12.67
N ASN A 208 4.51 1.54 -12.80
CA ASN A 208 3.84 1.34 -14.09
C ASN A 208 2.79 2.45 -14.32
N MET A 209 3.01 3.29 -15.33
CA MET A 209 2.10 4.40 -15.67
C MET A 209 0.73 3.90 -16.15
N ARG A 210 0.68 2.77 -16.86
CA ARG A 210 -0.59 2.19 -17.34
C ARG A 210 -1.44 1.73 -16.17
N ASP A 211 -0.82 1.08 -15.18
CA ASP A 211 -1.52 0.66 -13.96
C ASP A 211 -2.00 1.89 -13.18
N ALA A 212 -1.17 2.93 -13.08
CA ALA A 212 -1.54 4.16 -12.39
C ALA A 212 -2.75 4.87 -13.03
N LEU A 213 -2.86 4.85 -14.35
CA LEU A 213 -4.01 5.40 -15.09
C LEU A 213 -5.24 4.51 -14.96
N LYS A 214 -5.06 3.18 -15.02
CA LYS A 214 -6.13 2.20 -15.04
C LYS A 214 -6.84 2.07 -13.69
N TYR A 215 -6.07 1.99 -12.59
CA TYR A 215 -6.59 1.73 -11.25
C TYR A 215 -6.82 3.01 -10.45
N GLY A 216 -7.79 2.97 -9.54
CA GLY A 216 -8.11 4.07 -8.66
C GLY A 216 -8.81 5.26 -9.30
N ASN A 217 -9.31 6.16 -8.46
CA ASN A 217 -10.04 7.36 -8.87
C ASN A 217 -9.19 8.64 -8.85
N ARG A 218 -7.96 8.58 -8.28
CA ARG A 218 -7.05 9.72 -8.17
C ARG A 218 -5.62 9.28 -8.49
N LEU A 219 -4.84 10.15 -9.11
CA LEU A 219 -3.44 9.93 -9.46
C LEU A 219 -2.58 11.06 -8.94
N ILE A 220 -1.52 10.71 -8.23
CA ILE A 220 -0.51 11.63 -7.72
C ILE A 220 0.84 11.32 -8.38
N MET A 221 1.54 12.38 -8.77
CA MET A 221 2.90 12.29 -9.28
C MET A 221 3.86 12.97 -8.32
N MET A 222 4.93 12.29 -7.95
CA MET A 222 5.97 12.81 -7.07
C MET A 222 7.30 12.98 -7.82
N CYS A 223 8.00 14.06 -7.49
CA CYS A 223 9.36 14.34 -7.93
C CYS A 223 10.10 15.10 -6.82
N ASP A 224 11.34 14.73 -6.52
CA ASP A 224 12.22 15.39 -5.55
C ASP A 224 11.54 15.68 -4.19
N GLY A 225 10.82 14.69 -3.68
CA GLY A 225 10.14 14.77 -2.38
C GLY A 225 8.89 15.65 -2.38
N LYS A 226 8.38 16.08 -3.53
CA LYS A 226 7.19 16.94 -3.66
C LYS A 226 6.11 16.26 -4.50
N ILE A 227 4.86 16.65 -4.26
CA ILE A 227 3.75 16.37 -5.17
C ILE A 227 3.78 17.42 -6.27
N ILE A 228 3.98 17.00 -7.52
CA ILE A 228 4.07 17.89 -8.69
C ILE A 228 2.80 17.86 -9.54
N PHE A 229 1.98 16.83 -9.37
CA PHE A 229 0.71 16.67 -10.07
C PHE A 229 -0.25 15.87 -9.22
N ASP A 230 -1.51 16.27 -9.18
CA ASP A 230 -2.59 15.63 -8.45
C ASP A 230 -3.88 15.81 -9.23
N VAL A 231 -4.52 14.70 -9.61
CA VAL A 231 -5.69 14.71 -10.49
C VAL A 231 -6.65 13.59 -10.11
N GLU A 232 -7.95 13.86 -10.18
CA GLU A 232 -8.99 12.91 -9.80
C GLU A 232 -10.17 12.88 -10.78
N GLY A 233 -11.01 11.87 -10.65
CA GLY A 233 -12.30 11.75 -11.33
C GLY A 233 -12.20 11.74 -12.85
N GLU A 234 -13.03 12.55 -13.51
CA GLU A 234 -13.12 12.60 -14.97
C GLU A 234 -11.87 13.16 -15.65
N GLU A 235 -11.10 14.00 -14.96
CA GLU A 235 -9.83 14.50 -15.49
C GLU A 235 -8.79 13.38 -15.57
N LYS A 236 -8.70 12.54 -14.52
CA LYS A 236 -7.82 11.36 -14.55
C LYS A 236 -8.15 10.42 -15.69
N LYS A 237 -9.43 10.16 -15.96
CA LYS A 237 -9.88 9.24 -17.02
C LYS A 237 -9.48 9.67 -18.44
N LYS A 238 -9.23 10.96 -18.65
CA LYS A 238 -8.83 11.53 -19.95
C LYS A 238 -7.34 11.44 -20.20
N LEU A 239 -6.54 11.15 -19.17
CA LEU A 239 -5.08 11.12 -19.28
C LEU A 239 -4.60 9.87 -20.01
N GLU A 240 -3.57 10.07 -20.81
CA GLU A 240 -2.78 9.03 -21.46
C GLU A 240 -1.35 9.00 -20.90
N VAL A 241 -0.61 7.95 -21.19
CA VAL A 241 0.79 7.81 -20.75
C VAL A 241 1.64 8.98 -21.23
N LYS A 242 1.39 9.49 -22.44
CA LYS A 242 2.11 10.66 -22.99
C LYS A 242 1.96 11.93 -22.14
N ASP A 243 0.77 12.15 -21.58
CA ASP A 243 0.50 13.33 -20.75
C ASP A 243 1.28 13.26 -19.44
N LEU A 244 1.42 12.06 -18.87
CA LEU A 244 2.24 11.83 -17.69
C LEU A 244 3.73 12.06 -17.99
N LEU A 245 4.21 11.61 -19.15
CA LEU A 245 5.59 11.81 -19.57
C LEU A 245 5.91 13.31 -19.76
N GLU A 246 5.01 14.08 -20.37
CA GLU A 246 5.15 15.53 -20.50
C GLU A 246 5.23 16.24 -19.15
N LYS A 247 4.38 15.84 -18.19
CA LYS A 247 4.41 16.37 -16.82
C LYS A 247 5.74 16.08 -16.12
N PHE A 248 6.27 14.86 -16.26
CA PHE A 248 7.57 14.48 -15.71
C PHE A 248 8.70 15.34 -16.29
N ASN A 249 8.75 15.47 -17.60
CA ASN A 249 9.77 16.26 -18.30
C ASN A 249 9.72 17.74 -17.88
N THR A 250 8.52 18.31 -17.75
CA THR A 250 8.32 19.69 -17.34
C THR A 250 8.77 19.94 -15.89
N ALA A 251 8.64 18.95 -15.02
CA ALA A 251 9.07 19.05 -13.63
C ALA A 251 10.58 18.78 -13.42
N GLY A 252 11.35 18.57 -14.49
CA GLY A 252 12.79 18.27 -14.42
C GLY A 252 13.10 16.85 -13.97
N GLY A 253 12.10 15.96 -13.93
CA GLY A 253 12.27 14.56 -13.57
C GLY A 253 12.85 13.75 -14.73
N ILE A 254 13.75 12.82 -14.43
CA ILE A 254 14.21 11.80 -15.39
C ILE A 254 13.22 10.66 -15.38
N VAL A 255 12.60 10.35 -16.52
CA VAL A 255 11.69 9.20 -16.66
C VAL A 255 12.54 7.92 -16.78
N PRO A 256 12.47 6.98 -15.83
CA PRO A 256 13.17 5.72 -15.97
C PRO A 256 12.53 4.84 -17.06
N ASP A 257 13.34 4.08 -17.80
CA ASP A 257 12.86 3.14 -18.83
C ASP A 257 11.84 2.14 -18.30
N SER A 258 11.95 1.74 -17.02
CA SER A 258 11.01 0.86 -16.33
C SER A 258 9.57 1.41 -16.25
N MET A 259 9.39 2.72 -16.34
CA MET A 259 8.07 3.36 -16.37
C MET A 259 7.42 3.35 -17.75
N MET A 260 8.24 3.22 -18.82
CA MET A 260 7.78 3.23 -20.21
C MET A 260 7.44 1.84 -20.73
N LEU A 261 8.08 0.80 -20.20
CA LEU A 261 8.03 -0.57 -20.71
C LEU A 261 6.99 -1.44 -20.00
N GLY A 262 6.20 -0.92 -19.06
CA GLY A 262 5.15 -1.63 -18.35
C GLY A 262 3.89 -1.89 -19.16
#